data_9176628510d5f374dd14f0eeca2c554f
#
_entry.id   9176628510d5f374dd14f0eeca2c554f
#
_cell.length_a   1.000
_cell.length_b   1.000
_cell.length_c   1.000
_cell.angle_alpha   90.00
_cell.angle_beta   90.00
_cell.angle_gamma   90.00
#
_symmetry.space_group_name_H-M   'P 1'
#
loop_
_entity.id
_entity.type
_entity.pdbx_description
1 polymer ?
#
loop_
_entity_poly.entity_id
_entity_poly.type
_entity_poly.pdbx_seq_one_letter_code
_entity_poly.pdbx_strand_id
1 'polypeptide(L)'
;MTVVEICVEDAVGVRRARDGGADRIEICTDLSCGGLTPAFDEVAAALEVAPAGGVQVLVRPRPGDFVHTREEVDRIASDIVTLSAIGRGAPVRLGFVVGVITRDGQINVNAAARLRDTAEDAPLTFHRGFDQVVDQDRGLDVLMELGYDRVLTTGGDPAVAQPDALARLVERGGDDIIILVSGGLRAHNVAEGVAASGAREVHMRAPGTSGTDQAEVERIVAALHG
;
A
#
# COMPACT_ATOMS: atom_id res chain seq x y z
N MET A 1 -9.96 -5.79 -15.27
CA MET A 1 -10.45 -6.19 -13.94
C MET A 1 -9.64 -5.41 -12.92
N THR A 2 -10.29 -4.75 -11.96
CA THR A 2 -9.63 -3.93 -10.95
C THR A 2 -9.08 -4.81 -9.84
N VAL A 3 -7.80 -4.66 -9.48
CA VAL A 3 -7.17 -5.42 -8.38
C VAL A 3 -7.63 -4.86 -7.03
N VAL A 4 -8.08 -5.75 -6.14
CA VAL A 4 -8.52 -5.41 -4.78
C VAL A 4 -7.43 -5.79 -3.77
N GLU A 5 -6.84 -4.77 -3.13
CA GLU A 5 -5.90 -4.93 -2.03
C GLU A 5 -6.59 -4.60 -0.70
N ILE A 6 -6.56 -5.55 0.24
CA ILE A 6 -7.14 -5.37 1.58
C ILE A 6 -6.03 -5.22 2.62
N CYS A 7 -6.12 -4.15 3.42
CA CYS A 7 -5.21 -3.91 4.54
C CYS A 7 -5.67 -4.69 5.77
N VAL A 8 -4.74 -5.45 6.36
CA VAL A 8 -4.98 -6.38 7.48
C VAL A 8 -3.89 -6.27 8.55
N GLU A 9 -4.17 -6.75 9.78
CA GLU A 9 -3.22 -6.65 10.90
C GLU A 9 -2.66 -8.01 11.34
N ASP A 10 -3.21 -9.12 10.86
CA ASP A 10 -2.82 -10.47 11.29
C ASP A 10 -3.12 -11.56 10.23
N ALA A 11 -2.58 -12.76 10.42
CA ALA A 11 -2.79 -13.88 9.53
C ALA A 11 -4.26 -14.37 9.47
N VAL A 12 -5.10 -14.07 10.46
CA VAL A 12 -6.54 -14.35 10.41
C VAL A 12 -7.22 -13.41 9.43
N GLY A 13 -6.86 -12.12 9.50
CA GLY A 13 -7.32 -11.11 8.54
C GLY A 13 -6.90 -11.44 7.11
N VAL A 14 -5.65 -11.93 6.92
CA VAL A 14 -5.17 -12.40 5.61
C VAL A 14 -6.06 -13.51 5.04
N ARG A 15 -6.35 -14.56 5.83
CA ARG A 15 -7.26 -15.65 5.40
C ARG A 15 -8.64 -15.13 5.03
N ARG A 16 -9.24 -14.27 5.88
CA ARG A 16 -10.55 -13.68 5.61
C ARG A 16 -10.57 -12.82 4.34
N ALA A 17 -9.51 -12.04 4.11
CA ALA A 17 -9.38 -11.25 2.89
C ALA A 17 -9.27 -12.15 1.65
N ARG A 18 -8.40 -13.17 1.67
CA ARG A 18 -8.26 -14.15 0.60
C ARG A 18 -9.57 -14.89 0.31
N ASP A 19 -10.21 -15.42 1.36
CA ASP A 19 -11.44 -16.22 1.23
C ASP A 19 -12.62 -15.35 0.79
N GLY A 20 -12.58 -14.04 1.06
CA GLY A 20 -13.51 -13.03 0.52
C GLY A 20 -13.21 -12.59 -0.91
N GLY A 21 -12.13 -13.08 -1.53
CA GLY A 21 -11.79 -12.84 -2.93
C GLY A 21 -10.86 -11.64 -3.17
N ALA A 22 -10.17 -11.14 -2.16
CA ALA A 22 -9.13 -10.13 -2.35
C ALA A 22 -8.00 -10.69 -3.23
N ASP A 23 -7.49 -9.88 -4.15
CA ASP A 23 -6.39 -10.27 -5.04
C ASP A 23 -5.03 -10.20 -4.33
N ARG A 24 -4.84 -9.22 -3.44
CA ARG A 24 -3.60 -8.94 -2.72
C ARG A 24 -3.92 -8.42 -1.32
N ILE A 25 -2.99 -8.52 -0.40
CA ILE A 25 -3.11 -7.89 0.92
C ILE A 25 -1.93 -6.97 1.22
N GLU A 26 -2.19 -5.93 2.02
CA GLU A 26 -1.17 -5.21 2.76
C GLU A 26 -1.24 -5.65 4.22
N ILE A 27 -0.11 -6.07 4.80
CA ILE A 27 -0.01 -6.36 6.22
C ILE A 27 0.71 -5.25 6.97
N CYS A 28 0.13 -4.82 8.07
CA CYS A 28 0.68 -3.83 9.00
C CYS A 28 0.28 -4.16 10.43
N THR A 29 0.71 -3.40 11.39
CA THR A 29 0.18 -3.42 12.76
C THR A 29 -0.27 -2.03 13.16
N ASP A 30 -1.08 -1.90 14.22
CA ASP A 30 -1.54 -0.63 14.79
C ASP A 30 -2.19 0.31 13.76
N LEU A 31 -3.25 -0.14 13.12
CA LEU A 31 -4.04 0.69 12.19
C LEU A 31 -4.68 1.91 12.85
N SER A 32 -4.70 1.99 14.19
CA SER A 32 -5.20 3.16 14.92
C SER A 32 -4.33 4.40 14.70
N CYS A 33 -3.02 4.22 14.49
CA CYS A 33 -2.08 5.30 14.16
C CYS A 33 -1.74 5.39 12.66
N GLY A 34 -2.48 4.64 11.82
CA GLY A 34 -2.27 4.61 10.36
C GLY A 34 -1.32 3.49 9.89
N GLY A 35 -1.03 2.53 10.76
CA GLY A 35 -0.20 1.36 10.48
C GLY A 35 1.29 1.56 10.73
N LEU A 36 1.92 0.50 11.23
CA LEU A 36 3.37 0.38 11.48
C LEU A 36 3.86 -0.96 10.93
N THR A 37 5.20 -1.14 10.92
CA THR A 37 5.82 -2.43 10.56
C THR A 37 5.29 -3.54 11.45
N PRO A 38 4.72 -4.63 10.89
CA PRO A 38 4.25 -5.78 11.66
C PRO A 38 5.42 -6.59 12.21
N ALA A 39 5.14 -7.45 13.19
CA ALA A 39 6.10 -8.45 13.67
C ALA A 39 6.48 -9.40 12.52
N PHE A 40 7.75 -9.81 12.45
CA PHE A 40 8.26 -10.58 11.32
C PHE A 40 7.70 -12.01 11.26
N ASP A 41 7.33 -12.58 12.37
CA ASP A 41 6.63 -13.87 12.47
C ASP A 41 5.19 -13.78 11.94
N GLU A 42 4.51 -12.65 12.13
CA GLU A 42 3.20 -12.37 11.50
C GLU A 42 3.33 -12.27 9.97
N VAL A 43 4.40 -11.65 9.46
CA VAL A 43 4.65 -11.62 8.01
C VAL A 43 4.89 -13.02 7.45
N ALA A 44 5.69 -13.84 8.15
CA ALA A 44 5.90 -15.23 7.76
C ALA A 44 4.58 -16.02 7.73
N ALA A 45 3.74 -15.87 8.76
CA ALA A 45 2.43 -16.52 8.82
C ALA A 45 1.46 -16.01 7.73
N ALA A 46 1.53 -14.73 7.39
CA ALA A 46 0.74 -14.12 6.31
C ALA A 46 1.09 -14.70 4.94
N LEU A 47 2.38 -14.86 4.64
CA LEU A 47 2.87 -15.41 3.36
C LEU A 47 2.33 -16.81 3.07
N GLU A 48 2.16 -17.65 4.11
CA GLU A 48 1.65 -19.03 3.97
C GLU A 48 0.17 -19.11 3.57
N VAL A 49 -0.60 -18.04 3.83
CA VAL A 49 -2.05 -18.06 3.66
C VAL A 49 -2.60 -16.97 2.74
N ALA A 50 -1.73 -16.18 2.16
CA ALA A 50 -2.09 -15.02 1.34
C ALA A 50 -2.74 -15.41 -0.01
N PRO A 51 -3.47 -14.49 -0.66
CA PRO A 51 -3.93 -14.65 -2.03
C PRO A 51 -2.76 -14.65 -3.02
N ALA A 52 -3.00 -15.14 -4.24
CA ALA A 52 -1.97 -15.32 -5.28
C ALA A 52 -1.26 -14.01 -5.68
N GLY A 53 -1.91 -12.85 -5.55
CA GLY A 53 -1.30 -11.54 -5.82
C GLY A 53 -0.27 -11.09 -4.78
N GLY A 54 -0.12 -11.85 -3.69
CA GLY A 54 0.97 -11.71 -2.73
C GLY A 54 0.67 -10.80 -1.55
N VAL A 55 1.74 -10.49 -0.83
CA VAL A 55 1.76 -9.70 0.41
C VAL A 55 2.57 -8.43 0.20
N GLN A 56 1.99 -7.29 0.49
CA GLN A 56 2.71 -6.03 0.65
C GLN A 56 2.92 -5.78 2.14
N VAL A 57 4.14 -5.52 2.58
CA VAL A 57 4.44 -5.26 4.00
C VAL A 57 4.68 -3.77 4.21
N LEU A 58 3.90 -3.16 5.09
CA LEU A 58 4.18 -1.80 5.50
C LEU A 58 5.46 -1.74 6.34
N VAL A 59 6.47 -1.00 5.89
CA VAL A 59 7.72 -0.80 6.62
C VAL A 59 7.80 0.65 7.08
N ARG A 60 7.19 0.90 8.24
CA ARG A 60 7.10 2.21 8.89
C ARG A 60 7.49 2.09 10.36
N PRO A 61 8.58 2.73 10.80
CA PRO A 61 9.20 2.46 12.11
C PRO A 61 8.47 3.12 13.28
N ARG A 62 7.67 4.17 13.06
CA ARG A 62 6.99 4.95 14.10
C ARG A 62 5.71 5.63 13.60
N PRO A 63 4.77 5.98 14.48
CA PRO A 63 3.64 6.84 14.15
C PRO A 63 4.07 8.30 13.93
N GLY A 64 3.11 9.15 13.54
CA GLY A 64 3.30 10.57 13.28
C GLY A 64 3.62 10.87 11.81
N ASP A 65 4.53 11.80 11.56
CA ASP A 65 4.88 12.24 10.21
C ASP A 65 5.72 11.23 9.43
N PHE A 66 6.00 11.56 8.17
CA PHE A 66 6.81 10.75 7.26
C PHE A 66 8.18 11.39 6.96
N VAL A 67 8.59 12.36 7.79
CA VAL A 67 9.91 12.98 7.74
C VAL A 67 10.86 12.18 8.62
N HIS A 68 11.46 11.14 8.06
CA HIS A 68 12.31 10.22 8.78
C HIS A 68 13.76 10.73 8.89
N THR A 69 14.41 10.45 10.03
CA THR A 69 15.86 10.67 10.22
C THR A 69 16.65 9.64 9.42
N ARG A 70 17.95 9.85 9.33
CA ARG A 70 18.85 8.90 8.66
C ARG A 70 18.81 7.52 9.34
N GLU A 71 18.79 7.49 10.67
CA GLU A 71 18.75 6.27 11.48
C GLU A 71 17.41 5.52 11.27
N GLU A 72 16.31 6.25 11.11
CA GLU A 72 15.00 5.65 10.79
C GLU A 72 15.00 5.07 9.37
N VAL A 73 15.60 5.74 8.39
CA VAL A 73 15.77 5.19 7.02
C VAL A 73 16.69 3.97 7.03
N ASP A 74 17.76 3.98 7.83
CA ASP A 74 18.65 2.82 8.03
C ASP A 74 17.88 1.64 8.60
N ARG A 75 16.96 1.87 9.55
CA ARG A 75 16.09 0.85 10.11
C ARG A 75 15.12 0.30 9.07
N ILE A 76 14.43 1.16 8.31
CA ILE A 76 13.53 0.72 7.22
C ILE A 76 14.29 -0.20 6.25
N ALA A 77 15.48 0.20 5.81
CA ALA A 77 16.31 -0.61 4.92
C ALA A 77 16.70 -1.97 5.54
N SER A 78 17.07 -1.99 6.83
CA SER A 78 17.38 -3.23 7.55
C SER A 78 16.18 -4.16 7.67
N ASP A 79 15.00 -3.60 7.94
CA ASP A 79 13.75 -4.36 8.02
C ASP A 79 13.40 -4.98 6.66
N ILE A 80 13.58 -4.24 5.54
CA ILE A 80 13.39 -4.76 4.17
C ILE A 80 14.31 -5.95 3.92
N VAL A 81 15.61 -5.86 4.26
CA VAL A 81 16.57 -6.97 4.08
C VAL A 81 16.13 -8.23 4.85
N THR A 82 15.69 -8.05 6.10
CA THR A 82 15.23 -9.15 6.94
C THR A 82 13.96 -9.78 6.39
N LEU A 83 12.99 -8.96 6.01
CA LEU A 83 11.72 -9.41 5.42
C LEU A 83 11.93 -10.08 4.06
N SER A 84 12.85 -9.57 3.23
CA SER A 84 13.23 -10.20 1.97
C SER A 84 13.78 -11.62 2.20
N ALA A 85 14.57 -11.82 3.28
CA ALA A 85 15.07 -13.13 3.64
C ALA A 85 13.93 -14.10 4.06
N ILE A 86 12.92 -13.60 4.78
CA ILE A 86 11.70 -14.37 5.15
C ILE A 86 10.89 -14.72 3.90
N GLY A 87 10.75 -13.81 2.95
CA GLY A 87 10.00 -14.02 1.71
C GLY A 87 10.66 -15.00 0.72
N ARG A 88 11.93 -15.37 0.93
CA ARG A 88 12.62 -16.33 0.03
C ARG A 88 11.99 -17.71 0.12
N GLY A 89 11.46 -18.17 -1.01
CA GLY A 89 10.81 -19.48 -1.10
C GLY A 89 9.38 -19.52 -0.58
N ALA A 90 8.81 -18.38 -0.21
CA ALA A 90 7.39 -18.28 0.11
C ALA A 90 6.52 -18.64 -1.12
N PRO A 91 5.31 -19.16 -0.90
CA PRO A 91 4.41 -19.54 -1.99
C PRO A 91 3.89 -18.37 -2.82
N VAL A 92 3.98 -17.16 -2.29
CA VAL A 92 3.50 -15.92 -2.93
C VAL A 92 4.57 -14.83 -2.91
N ARG A 93 4.41 -13.83 -3.77
CA ARG A 93 5.36 -12.70 -3.87
C ARG A 93 5.25 -11.78 -2.67
N LEU A 94 6.39 -11.36 -2.13
CA LEU A 94 6.51 -10.32 -1.12
C LEU A 94 6.88 -8.99 -1.78
N GLY A 95 6.24 -7.92 -1.37
CA GLY A 95 6.58 -6.54 -1.71
C GLY A 95 6.58 -5.65 -0.46
N PHE A 96 6.96 -4.40 -0.63
CA PHE A 96 7.09 -3.45 0.48
C PHE A 96 6.29 -2.18 0.23
N VAL A 97 5.80 -1.59 1.30
CA VAL A 97 5.13 -0.30 1.31
C VAL A 97 5.93 0.64 2.21
N VAL A 98 6.53 1.66 1.62
CA VAL A 98 7.48 2.59 2.27
C VAL A 98 7.19 4.02 1.86
N GLY A 99 7.81 5.00 2.52
CA GLY A 99 7.76 6.37 2.07
C GLY A 99 8.52 7.30 3.00
N VAL A 100 9.24 8.24 2.42
CA VAL A 100 9.97 9.28 3.14
C VAL A 100 9.80 10.59 2.39
N ILE A 101 9.35 11.62 3.10
CA ILE A 101 9.26 12.99 2.57
C ILE A 101 10.21 13.91 3.30
N THR A 102 10.50 15.05 2.70
CA THR A 102 11.25 16.13 3.30
C THR A 102 10.34 17.05 4.14
N ARG A 103 10.94 17.90 4.97
CA ARG A 103 10.17 18.87 5.80
C ARG A 103 9.40 19.91 4.97
N ASP A 104 9.85 20.17 3.75
CA ASP A 104 9.19 21.05 2.78
C ASP A 104 8.19 20.33 1.87
N GLY A 105 7.83 19.09 2.22
CA GLY A 105 6.77 18.33 1.55
C GLY A 105 7.14 17.81 0.16
N GLN A 106 8.40 17.45 -0.07
CA GLN A 106 8.85 16.80 -1.30
C GLN A 106 9.17 15.31 -1.03
N ILE A 107 9.23 14.48 -2.09
CA ILE A 107 9.82 13.15 -1.98
C ILE A 107 11.29 13.29 -1.55
N ASN A 108 11.71 12.57 -0.51
CA ASN A 108 13.12 12.48 -0.17
C ASN A 108 13.83 11.53 -1.14
N VAL A 109 14.34 12.08 -2.24
CA VAL A 109 14.92 11.32 -3.36
C VAL A 109 16.03 10.37 -2.91
N ASN A 110 16.93 10.83 -2.03
CA ASN A 110 18.05 9.99 -1.56
C ASN A 110 17.55 8.80 -0.72
N ALA A 111 16.57 9.02 0.16
CA ALA A 111 15.97 7.94 0.94
C ALA A 111 15.17 7.01 0.05
N ALA A 112 14.35 7.53 -0.86
CA ALA A 112 13.53 6.73 -1.77
C ALA A 112 14.39 5.86 -2.70
N ALA A 113 15.45 6.41 -3.30
CA ALA A 113 16.41 5.66 -4.13
C ALA A 113 17.06 4.51 -3.32
N ARG A 114 17.54 4.82 -2.12
CA ARG A 114 18.14 3.81 -1.24
C ARG A 114 17.17 2.66 -0.90
N LEU A 115 15.90 2.99 -0.61
CA LEU A 115 14.90 1.96 -0.30
C LEU A 115 14.57 1.11 -1.53
N ARG A 116 14.52 1.72 -2.73
CA ARG A 116 14.38 0.98 -3.98
C ARG A 116 15.55 0.03 -4.19
N ASP A 117 16.79 0.50 -4.05
CA ASP A 117 17.99 -0.33 -4.20
C ASP A 117 17.97 -1.50 -3.19
N THR A 118 17.53 -1.23 -1.94
CA THR A 118 17.45 -2.26 -0.88
C THR A 118 16.38 -3.32 -1.16
N ALA A 119 15.26 -2.91 -1.76
CA ALA A 119 14.17 -3.82 -2.10
C ALA A 119 14.46 -4.68 -3.35
N GLU A 120 15.52 -4.39 -4.09
CA GLU A 120 15.94 -5.13 -5.30
C GLU A 120 14.75 -5.26 -6.29
N ASP A 121 14.38 -6.49 -6.67
CA ASP A 121 13.28 -6.78 -7.60
C ASP A 121 11.90 -6.92 -6.90
N ALA A 122 11.83 -6.71 -5.59
CA ALA A 122 10.56 -6.77 -4.88
C ALA A 122 9.64 -5.60 -5.27
N PRO A 123 8.32 -5.82 -5.42
CA PRO A 123 7.38 -4.73 -5.64
C PRO A 123 7.47 -3.67 -4.54
N LEU A 124 7.53 -2.41 -4.94
CA LEU A 124 7.69 -1.30 -4.01
C LEU A 124 6.59 -0.26 -4.21
N THR A 125 5.82 -0.01 -3.17
CA THR A 125 4.75 0.97 -3.12
C THR A 125 5.18 2.17 -2.27
N PHE A 126 5.00 3.39 -2.76
CA PHE A 126 5.10 4.57 -1.92
C PHE A 126 3.76 4.77 -1.19
N HIS A 127 3.81 4.79 0.14
CA HIS A 127 2.62 4.85 0.98
C HIS A 127 1.94 6.23 1.02
N ARG A 128 0.87 6.37 1.81
CA ARG A 128 0.07 7.59 1.96
C ARG A 128 0.81 8.85 2.43
N GLY A 129 2.11 8.78 2.71
CA GLY A 129 2.97 9.96 2.80
C GLY A 129 2.95 10.81 1.53
N PHE A 130 2.56 10.22 0.39
CA PHE A 130 2.35 10.93 -0.87
C PHE A 130 1.23 11.97 -0.79
N ASP A 131 0.22 11.75 0.03
CA ASP A 131 -0.88 12.72 0.23
C ASP A 131 -0.41 14.04 0.88
N GLN A 132 0.78 14.07 1.49
CA GLN A 132 1.42 15.25 2.07
C GLN A 132 2.44 15.92 1.14
N VAL A 133 2.63 15.37 -0.07
CA VAL A 133 3.53 15.97 -1.06
C VAL A 133 2.85 17.21 -1.67
N VAL A 134 3.57 18.34 -1.63
CA VAL A 134 3.04 19.65 -2.07
C VAL A 134 2.80 19.67 -3.59
N ASP A 135 3.72 19.11 -4.35
CA ASP A 135 3.62 18.95 -5.80
C ASP A 135 3.56 17.46 -6.14
N GLN A 136 2.34 16.91 -6.16
CA GLN A 136 2.11 15.48 -6.40
C GLN A 136 2.50 15.06 -7.82
N ASP A 137 2.38 15.93 -8.81
CA ASP A 137 2.73 15.62 -10.20
C ASP A 137 4.25 15.40 -10.31
N ARG A 138 5.03 16.31 -9.74
CA ARG A 138 6.49 16.17 -9.66
C ARG A 138 6.90 14.99 -8.77
N GLY A 139 6.21 14.80 -7.65
CA GLY A 139 6.45 13.66 -6.76
C GLY A 139 6.26 12.32 -7.46
N LEU A 140 5.23 12.22 -8.31
CA LEU A 140 4.96 11.04 -9.12
C LEU A 140 6.07 10.80 -10.15
N ASP A 141 6.54 11.84 -10.87
CA ASP A 141 7.64 11.74 -11.82
C ASP A 141 8.92 11.20 -11.14
N VAL A 142 9.24 11.71 -9.96
CA VAL A 142 10.39 11.23 -9.18
C VAL A 142 10.26 9.74 -8.84
N LEU A 143 9.07 9.28 -8.45
CA LEU A 143 8.86 7.87 -8.11
C LEU A 143 8.92 6.97 -9.34
N MET A 144 8.43 7.41 -10.50
CA MET A 144 8.60 6.71 -11.78
C MET A 144 10.07 6.59 -12.16
N GLU A 145 10.85 7.68 -12.09
CA GLU A 145 12.29 7.68 -12.38
C GLU A 145 13.07 6.74 -11.44
N LEU A 146 12.62 6.60 -10.19
CA LEU A 146 13.22 5.69 -9.22
C LEU A 146 12.76 4.23 -9.35
N GLY A 147 11.79 3.94 -10.22
CA GLY A 147 11.30 2.59 -10.46
C GLY A 147 10.41 2.05 -9.31
N TYR A 148 9.59 2.91 -8.70
CA TYR A 148 8.51 2.46 -7.83
C TYR A 148 7.38 1.86 -8.66
N ASP A 149 6.79 0.77 -8.18
CA ASP A 149 5.71 0.09 -8.90
C ASP A 149 4.36 0.76 -8.67
N ARG A 150 4.15 1.36 -7.48
CA ARG A 150 2.86 1.91 -7.03
C ARG A 150 3.00 3.15 -6.17
N VAL A 151 1.95 3.94 -6.19
CA VAL A 151 1.71 5.02 -5.21
C VAL A 151 0.35 4.81 -4.57
N LEU A 152 0.32 4.62 -3.26
CA LEU A 152 -0.90 4.57 -2.47
C LEU A 152 -1.32 5.99 -2.08
N THR A 153 -2.46 6.44 -2.56
CA THR A 153 -2.92 7.82 -2.36
C THR A 153 -4.44 7.95 -2.33
N THR A 154 -4.91 9.01 -1.74
CA THR A 154 -6.31 9.48 -1.81
C THR A 154 -6.47 10.66 -2.77
N GLY A 155 -5.37 11.15 -3.34
CA GLY A 155 -5.35 12.39 -4.11
C GLY A 155 -5.12 13.64 -3.27
N GLY A 156 -4.65 13.48 -2.00
CA GLY A 156 -4.24 14.58 -1.12
C GLY A 156 -5.11 14.83 0.12
N ASP A 157 -6.33 14.30 0.19
CA ASP A 157 -7.14 14.41 1.40
C ASP A 157 -6.74 13.32 2.43
N PRO A 158 -6.71 13.62 3.74
CA PRO A 158 -6.28 12.64 4.74
C PRO A 158 -7.25 11.46 4.93
N ALA A 159 -8.51 11.57 4.49
CA ALA A 159 -9.55 10.60 4.80
C ALA A 159 -10.32 10.08 3.59
N VAL A 160 -10.57 10.92 2.58
CA VAL A 160 -11.52 10.65 1.50
C VAL A 160 -10.83 10.75 0.13
N ALA A 161 -11.11 9.76 -0.74
CA ALA A 161 -10.65 9.78 -2.12
C ALA A 161 -11.10 11.06 -2.84
N GLN A 162 -10.17 11.68 -3.58
CA GLN A 162 -10.39 12.89 -4.38
C GLN A 162 -10.42 12.52 -5.86
N PRO A 163 -11.59 12.29 -6.48
CA PRO A 163 -11.68 11.67 -7.80
C PRO A 163 -10.91 12.43 -8.88
N ASP A 164 -11.01 13.74 -8.93
CA ASP A 164 -10.36 14.55 -9.97
C ASP A 164 -8.83 14.51 -9.86
N ALA A 165 -8.30 14.58 -8.62
CA ALA A 165 -6.88 14.48 -8.37
C ALA A 165 -6.36 13.07 -8.70
N LEU A 166 -7.13 12.04 -8.33
CA LEU A 166 -6.81 10.64 -8.62
C LEU A 166 -6.82 10.36 -10.12
N ALA A 167 -7.84 10.84 -10.87
CA ALA A 167 -7.91 10.68 -12.32
C ALA A 167 -6.70 11.32 -13.02
N ARG A 168 -6.31 12.52 -12.59
CA ARG A 168 -5.10 13.20 -13.12
C ARG A 168 -3.84 12.38 -12.84
N LEU A 169 -3.68 11.85 -11.63
CA LEU A 169 -2.52 11.02 -11.28
C LEU A 169 -2.51 9.69 -12.05
N VAL A 170 -3.67 9.05 -12.23
CA VAL A 170 -3.82 7.83 -13.04
C VAL A 170 -3.42 8.08 -14.49
N GLU A 171 -3.90 9.18 -15.09
CA GLU A 171 -3.54 9.58 -16.45
C GLU A 171 -2.03 9.83 -16.57
N ARG A 172 -1.43 10.57 -15.60
CA ARG A 172 -0.01 10.88 -15.58
C ARG A 172 0.87 9.63 -15.38
N GLY A 173 0.48 8.73 -14.49
CA GLY A 173 1.22 7.50 -14.22
C GLY A 173 1.21 6.51 -15.38
N GLY A 174 0.14 6.52 -16.17
CA GLY A 174 0.00 5.69 -17.37
C GLY A 174 0.27 4.21 -17.11
N ASP A 175 1.28 3.66 -17.79
CA ASP A 175 1.75 2.28 -17.61
C ASP A 175 3.07 2.21 -16.79
N ASP A 176 3.66 3.36 -16.45
CA ASP A 176 4.97 3.42 -15.76
C ASP A 176 4.84 3.23 -14.26
N ILE A 177 3.73 3.68 -13.65
CA ILE A 177 3.47 3.52 -12.22
C ILE A 177 1.97 3.40 -11.95
N ILE A 178 1.60 2.49 -11.05
CA ILE A 178 0.20 2.27 -10.69
C ILE A 178 -0.22 3.21 -9.57
N ILE A 179 -1.34 3.91 -9.77
CA ILE A 179 -1.99 4.64 -8.69
C ILE A 179 -2.93 3.67 -7.97
N LEU A 180 -2.52 3.27 -6.76
CA LEU A 180 -3.31 2.45 -5.85
C LEU A 180 -4.25 3.36 -5.07
N VAL A 181 -5.50 3.40 -5.49
CA VAL A 181 -6.49 4.36 -4.99
C VAL A 181 -7.02 3.92 -3.62
N SER A 182 -7.03 4.85 -2.68
CA SER A 182 -7.57 4.66 -1.33
C SER A 182 -8.41 5.85 -0.87
N GLY A 183 -8.87 5.81 0.38
CA GLY A 183 -9.62 6.92 0.98
C GLY A 183 -11.10 6.62 1.18
N GLY A 184 -11.43 5.94 2.28
CA GLY A 184 -12.81 5.65 2.68
C GLY A 184 -13.58 4.71 1.75
N LEU A 185 -12.90 3.98 0.86
CA LEU A 185 -13.54 3.03 -0.05
C LEU A 185 -14.14 1.85 0.72
N ARG A 186 -15.36 1.47 0.32
CA ARG A 186 -16.16 0.37 0.85
C ARG A 186 -17.04 -0.21 -0.27
N ALA A 187 -17.72 -1.30 -0.01
CA ALA A 187 -18.60 -1.94 -0.99
C ALA A 187 -19.64 -0.99 -1.63
N HIS A 188 -20.11 0.00 -0.88
CA HIS A 188 -21.16 0.92 -1.37
C HIS A 188 -20.65 2.03 -2.30
N ASN A 189 -19.33 2.32 -2.34
CA ASN A 189 -18.78 3.44 -3.12
C ASN A 189 -17.56 3.08 -3.98
N VAL A 190 -17.02 1.85 -3.86
CA VAL A 190 -15.77 1.48 -4.55
C VAL A 190 -15.92 1.49 -6.07
N ALA A 191 -17.06 1.04 -6.60
CA ALA A 191 -17.32 1.02 -8.04
C ALA A 191 -17.38 2.45 -8.62
N GLU A 192 -18.01 3.38 -7.91
CA GLU A 192 -18.04 4.80 -8.28
C GLU A 192 -16.63 5.41 -8.23
N GLY A 193 -15.87 5.12 -7.15
CA GLY A 193 -14.50 5.58 -7.00
C GLY A 193 -13.57 5.11 -8.12
N VAL A 194 -13.70 3.86 -8.55
CA VAL A 194 -12.96 3.30 -9.69
C VAL A 194 -13.39 3.96 -11.00
N ALA A 195 -14.69 4.09 -11.24
CA ALA A 195 -15.21 4.72 -12.46
C ALA A 195 -14.77 6.19 -12.59
N ALA A 196 -14.76 6.92 -11.49
CA ALA A 196 -14.39 8.34 -11.46
C ALA A 196 -12.88 8.57 -11.59
N SER A 197 -12.04 7.70 -11.00
CA SER A 197 -10.58 7.83 -11.04
C SER A 197 -9.91 7.14 -12.21
N GLY A 198 -10.56 6.13 -12.82
CA GLY A 198 -9.93 5.24 -13.80
C GLY A 198 -8.93 4.27 -13.18
N ALA A 199 -8.99 4.05 -11.86
CA ALA A 199 -8.05 3.22 -11.12
C ALA A 199 -8.04 1.76 -11.59
N ARG A 200 -6.85 1.20 -11.71
CA ARG A 200 -6.64 -0.24 -11.99
C ARG A 200 -6.51 -1.06 -10.70
N GLU A 201 -6.16 -0.43 -9.59
CA GLU A 201 -5.98 -1.05 -8.27
C GLU A 201 -6.59 -0.18 -7.18
N VAL A 202 -7.21 -0.80 -6.20
CA VAL A 202 -7.82 -0.14 -5.04
C VAL A 202 -7.32 -0.75 -3.73
N HIS A 203 -7.17 0.11 -2.72
CA HIS A 203 -6.72 -0.27 -1.39
C HIS A 203 -7.71 0.19 -0.33
N MET A 204 -8.09 -0.70 0.56
CA MET A 204 -9.00 -0.37 1.64
C MET A 204 -8.93 -1.36 2.81
N ARG A 205 -9.55 -0.96 3.90
CA ARG A 205 -9.87 -1.86 5.02
C ARG A 205 -11.26 -2.43 4.83
N ALA A 206 -11.47 -3.64 5.31
CA ALA A 206 -12.79 -4.27 5.48
C ALA A 206 -13.04 -4.55 6.97
N PRO A 207 -13.34 -3.50 7.79
CA PRO A 207 -13.41 -3.65 9.24
C PRO A 207 -14.67 -4.39 9.68
N GLY A 208 -14.48 -5.37 10.58
CA GLY A 208 -15.55 -6.05 11.31
C GLY A 208 -15.43 -5.83 12.82
N THR A 209 -16.25 -6.53 13.59
CA THR A 209 -16.22 -6.47 15.07
C THR A 209 -14.95 -7.07 15.68
N SER A 210 -14.27 -7.95 14.94
CA SER A 210 -13.03 -8.63 15.36
C SER A 210 -12.04 -8.71 14.21
N GLY A 211 -11.45 -7.57 13.81
CA GLY A 211 -10.50 -7.49 12.69
C GLY A 211 -11.19 -7.42 11.32
N THR A 212 -10.61 -8.04 10.29
CA THR A 212 -11.15 -8.04 8.92
C THR A 212 -12.46 -8.82 8.82
N ASP A 213 -13.47 -8.25 8.16
CA ASP A 213 -14.77 -8.89 7.86
C ASP A 213 -14.75 -9.48 6.44
N GLN A 214 -14.77 -10.81 6.34
CA GLN A 214 -14.81 -11.52 5.08
C GLN A 214 -16.02 -11.14 4.24
N ALA A 215 -17.21 -11.01 4.85
CA ALA A 215 -18.44 -10.65 4.11
C ALA A 215 -18.36 -9.23 3.51
N GLU A 216 -17.64 -8.28 4.17
CA GLU A 216 -17.37 -6.97 3.56
C GLU A 216 -16.40 -7.09 2.39
N VAL A 217 -15.37 -7.93 2.46
CA VAL A 217 -14.47 -8.20 1.33
C VAL A 217 -15.26 -8.76 0.15
N GLU A 218 -16.11 -9.75 0.38
CA GLU A 218 -16.98 -10.34 -0.66
C GLU A 218 -17.86 -9.28 -1.33
N ARG A 219 -18.47 -8.38 -0.54
CA ARG A 219 -19.27 -7.26 -1.07
C ARG A 219 -18.46 -6.28 -1.89
N ILE A 220 -17.23 -5.95 -1.46
CA ILE A 220 -16.31 -5.08 -2.19
C ILE A 220 -15.96 -5.71 -3.55
N VAL A 221 -15.57 -6.98 -3.55
CA VAL A 221 -15.20 -7.72 -4.77
C VAL A 221 -16.40 -7.82 -5.72
N ALA A 222 -17.58 -8.16 -5.20
CA ALA A 222 -18.80 -8.22 -6.00
C ALA A 222 -19.17 -6.86 -6.62
N ALA A 223 -18.97 -5.75 -5.90
CA ALA A 223 -19.24 -4.41 -6.43
C ALA A 223 -18.33 -4.01 -7.61
N LEU A 224 -17.15 -4.63 -7.72
CA LEU A 224 -16.20 -4.34 -8.80
C LEU A 224 -16.26 -5.35 -9.97
N HIS A 225 -16.69 -6.58 -9.70
CA HIS A 225 -16.61 -7.68 -10.67
C HIS A 225 -17.95 -8.34 -10.99
N GLY A 226 -19.01 -7.98 -10.26
CA GLY A 226 -20.39 -8.42 -10.49
C GLY A 226 -21.10 -7.54 -11.45
#